data_4eea8c092aee1a31046aa5aab95f48ed
#
_entry.id   4eea8c092aee1a31046aa5aab95f48ed
#
_cell.length_a   1.000
_cell.length_b   1.000
_cell.length_c   1.000
_cell.angle_alpha   90.00
_cell.angle_beta   90.00
_cell.angle_gamma   90.00
#
_symmetry.space_group_name_H-M   'P 1'
#
loop_
_entity.id
_entity.type
_entity.pdbx_description
1 polymer ?
#
loop_
_entity_poly.entity_id
_entity_poly.type
_entity_poly.pdbx_seq_one_letter_code
_entity_poly.pdbx_strand_id
1 'polypeptide(L)'
;MRDSQMHLGVFVLGTGNHIAGWRIEGAYDSFQSLAVIQHIAQIAERGCFDLFFLGDTLSAGPNDHPSFTARFEPLTMLGALAATTSHIGLGATASTSFSEPFNVARLFASLDHLSSGRAAWNAVTSSNPRAAPNFGRDLPEHDDRYRVAEEFVDVVMGLWDCWDEGAIIANRATGQYIDPAKMKPLNHHGKYFQVRGPLNIGRCPQGRPIILQAGASETGLDLAARTADVVFSVVQDFEEAKQAYSALKDRMPRFGRHPDEIAILPGVMPILGRTRQDAWATLDKLQSFITHTNAASLLSARLGLDVSGFPLDEKVPDLPLPNTSHGFARAMLSKARRDGMTWRDLHNLTGAARGHWVIAGTKEDIADTLQAWFEGGAADGFNILPAWFPGAFDGFVDEVVPELQRRGLFRKRYTATTLRGHLGLDMPKNRFF
;
A
#
# COMPACT_ATOMS: atom_id res chain seq x y z
N MET A 1 10.95 25.67 -1.16
CA MET A 1 9.97 24.82 -1.86
C MET A 1 10.75 23.65 -2.44
N ARG A 2 10.25 22.41 -2.29
CA ARG A 2 10.84 21.27 -3.00
C ARG A 2 10.63 21.48 -4.50
N ASP A 3 11.65 21.19 -5.32
CA ASP A 3 11.54 21.22 -6.80
C ASP A 3 10.74 20.03 -7.37
N SER A 4 10.38 19.05 -6.52
CA SER A 4 9.59 17.86 -6.89
C SER A 4 8.09 18.05 -6.62
N GLN A 5 7.25 17.36 -7.37
CA GLN A 5 5.81 17.24 -7.10
C GLN A 5 5.55 16.07 -6.16
N MET A 6 4.46 16.14 -5.38
CA MET A 6 4.03 15.03 -4.53
C MET A 6 3.47 13.87 -5.34
N HIS A 7 3.52 12.67 -4.77
CA HIS A 7 2.90 11.48 -5.32
C HIS A 7 1.56 11.19 -4.64
N LEU A 8 0.58 10.71 -5.38
CA LEU A 8 -0.71 10.30 -4.85
C LEU A 8 -1.02 8.84 -5.21
N GLY A 9 -1.15 8.00 -4.20
CA GLY A 9 -1.77 6.69 -4.32
C GLY A 9 -3.20 6.70 -3.80
N VAL A 10 -4.03 5.76 -4.21
CA VAL A 10 -5.31 5.47 -3.58
C VAL A 10 -5.31 4.06 -3.02
N PHE A 11 -5.57 3.93 -1.72
CA PHE A 11 -5.77 2.64 -1.08
C PHE A 11 -7.23 2.22 -1.21
N VAL A 12 -7.47 1.20 -2.03
CA VAL A 12 -8.81 0.83 -2.43
C VAL A 12 -9.35 -0.31 -1.58
N LEU A 13 -10.36 0.03 -0.80
CA LEU A 13 -11.32 -0.90 -0.20
C LEU A 13 -12.69 -0.49 -0.76
N GLY A 14 -13.28 -1.30 -1.62
CA GLY A 14 -14.42 -0.89 -2.45
C GLY A 14 -15.66 -0.43 -1.70
N THR A 15 -15.85 -0.87 -0.45
CA THR A 15 -16.89 -0.37 0.45
C THR A 15 -16.46 0.87 1.25
N GLY A 16 -15.29 1.44 0.93
CA GLY A 16 -14.66 2.53 1.67
C GLY A 16 -13.64 2.04 2.70
N ASN A 17 -12.72 2.93 3.10
CA ASN A 17 -11.73 2.65 4.16
C ASN A 17 -12.30 2.83 5.56
N HIS A 18 -13.39 3.60 5.73
CA HIS A 18 -14.16 3.63 6.96
C HIS A 18 -14.98 2.36 7.08
N ILE A 19 -14.94 1.69 8.24
CA ILE A 19 -15.62 0.40 8.44
C ILE A 19 -17.14 0.46 8.17
N ALA A 20 -17.73 1.62 8.34
CA ALA A 20 -19.14 1.89 8.09
C ALA A 20 -19.38 2.77 6.83
N GLY A 21 -18.37 2.96 5.98
CA GLY A 21 -18.47 3.81 4.78
C GLY A 21 -19.58 3.38 3.83
N TRP A 22 -19.77 2.07 3.65
CA TRP A 22 -20.82 1.47 2.83
C TRP A 22 -22.27 1.83 3.27
N ARG A 23 -22.44 2.35 4.50
CA ARG A 23 -23.75 2.78 5.04
C ARG A 23 -24.14 4.21 4.65
N ILE A 24 -23.24 4.94 4.02
CA ILE A 24 -23.56 6.26 3.44
C ILE A 24 -24.45 6.05 2.22
N GLU A 25 -25.48 6.86 2.09
CA GLU A 25 -26.37 6.83 0.93
C GLU A 25 -25.58 7.09 -0.36
N GLY A 26 -25.78 6.25 -1.36
CA GLY A 26 -25.04 6.28 -2.64
C GLY A 26 -23.64 5.67 -2.59
N ALA A 27 -23.17 5.18 -1.43
CA ALA A 27 -21.91 4.45 -1.36
C ALA A 27 -22.04 3.04 -1.96
N TYR A 28 -20.93 2.51 -2.47
CA TYR A 28 -20.85 1.11 -2.87
C TYR A 28 -20.93 0.20 -1.65
N ASP A 29 -21.76 -0.83 -1.72
CA ASP A 29 -21.98 -1.82 -0.68
C ASP A 29 -21.27 -3.16 -0.94
N SER A 30 -20.65 -3.31 -2.12
CA SER A 30 -19.93 -4.51 -2.52
C SER A 30 -18.63 -4.17 -3.22
N PHE A 31 -17.62 -5.03 -3.01
CA PHE A 31 -16.33 -5.00 -3.73
C PHE A 31 -16.19 -6.14 -4.74
N GLN A 32 -17.22 -6.97 -4.91
CA GLN A 32 -17.24 -8.06 -5.88
C GLN A 32 -17.97 -7.65 -7.18
N SER A 33 -17.60 -6.49 -7.73
CA SER A 33 -18.15 -5.95 -8.98
C SER A 33 -17.03 -5.35 -9.81
N LEU A 34 -16.83 -5.89 -11.02
CA LEU A 34 -15.85 -5.34 -11.96
C LEU A 34 -16.18 -3.88 -12.32
N ALA A 35 -17.45 -3.55 -12.51
CA ALA A 35 -17.88 -2.19 -12.84
C ALA A 35 -17.52 -1.18 -11.74
N VAL A 36 -17.69 -1.57 -10.45
CA VAL A 36 -17.29 -0.74 -9.30
C VAL A 36 -15.79 -0.49 -9.32
N ILE A 37 -15.01 -1.54 -9.51
CA ILE A 37 -13.55 -1.47 -9.47
C ILE A 37 -13.02 -0.63 -10.64
N GLN A 38 -13.56 -0.82 -11.84
CA GLN A 38 -13.24 -0.03 -13.03
C GLN A 38 -13.55 1.45 -12.82
N HIS A 39 -14.72 1.76 -12.25
CA HIS A 39 -15.13 3.15 -11.98
C HIS A 39 -14.15 3.81 -11.00
N ILE A 40 -13.77 3.13 -9.90
CA ILE A 40 -12.78 3.67 -8.94
C ILE A 40 -11.42 3.91 -9.63
N ALA A 41 -10.97 2.98 -10.49
CA ALA A 41 -9.72 3.13 -11.22
C ALA A 41 -9.77 4.30 -12.22
N GLN A 42 -10.89 4.50 -12.90
CA GLN A 42 -11.11 5.62 -13.82
C GLN A 42 -11.12 6.98 -13.09
N ILE A 43 -11.73 7.06 -11.91
CA ILE A 43 -11.68 8.26 -11.07
C ILE A 43 -10.22 8.58 -10.69
N ALA A 44 -9.46 7.58 -10.24
CA ALA A 44 -8.06 7.74 -9.88
C ALA A 44 -7.18 8.18 -11.08
N GLU A 45 -7.39 7.58 -12.25
CA GLU A 45 -6.65 7.92 -13.47
C GLU A 45 -7.02 9.33 -13.97
N ARG A 46 -8.28 9.72 -13.91
CA ARG A 46 -8.76 11.09 -14.19
C ARG A 46 -8.08 12.11 -13.27
N GLY A 47 -7.90 11.76 -11.98
CA GLY A 47 -7.18 12.54 -11.00
C GLY A 47 -5.66 12.50 -11.13
N CYS A 48 -5.10 11.85 -12.14
CA CYS A 48 -3.66 11.68 -12.36
C CYS A 48 -2.91 11.00 -11.19
N PHE A 49 -3.56 10.10 -10.46
CA PHE A 49 -2.92 9.36 -9.36
C PHE A 49 -1.79 8.47 -9.87
N ASP A 50 -0.75 8.31 -9.06
CA ASP A 50 0.37 7.42 -9.37
C ASP A 50 -0.02 5.96 -9.26
N LEU A 51 -0.81 5.60 -8.24
CA LEU A 51 -0.99 4.22 -7.83
C LEU A 51 -2.42 3.91 -7.39
N PHE A 52 -3.01 2.88 -7.97
CA PHE A 52 -4.18 2.17 -7.47
C PHE A 52 -3.68 0.98 -6.63
N PHE A 53 -3.86 1.05 -5.31
CA PHE A 53 -3.25 0.11 -4.39
C PHE A 53 -4.28 -0.77 -3.68
N LEU A 54 -4.04 -2.08 -3.73
CA LEU A 54 -4.87 -3.11 -3.09
C LEU A 54 -4.10 -3.80 -1.97
N GLY A 55 -4.52 -3.54 -0.73
CA GLY A 55 -4.15 -4.41 0.38
C GLY A 55 -4.84 -5.76 0.25
N ASP A 56 -4.33 -6.78 0.92
CA ASP A 56 -4.95 -8.10 0.97
C ASP A 56 -5.00 -8.68 2.38
N THR A 57 -5.90 -9.63 2.57
CA THR A 57 -5.97 -10.50 3.75
C THR A 57 -6.28 -11.91 3.32
N LEU A 58 -5.59 -12.87 3.91
CA LEU A 58 -5.70 -14.29 3.56
C LEU A 58 -6.61 -15.07 4.53
N SER A 59 -7.52 -14.33 5.18
CA SER A 59 -8.55 -14.88 6.06
C SER A 59 -9.78 -13.98 6.03
N ALA A 60 -10.95 -14.53 6.32
CA ALA A 60 -12.20 -13.79 6.44
C ALA A 60 -12.95 -14.19 7.71
N GLY A 61 -13.72 -13.24 8.25
CA GLY A 61 -14.61 -13.43 9.38
C GLY A 61 -15.83 -12.51 9.29
N PRO A 62 -16.95 -12.88 9.93
CA PRO A 62 -18.22 -12.16 9.81
C PRO A 62 -18.17 -10.73 10.38
N ASN A 63 -17.23 -10.46 11.27
CA ASN A 63 -17.07 -9.16 11.93
C ASN A 63 -15.85 -8.37 11.39
N ASP A 64 -15.21 -8.86 10.36
CA ASP A 64 -14.10 -8.14 9.71
C ASP A 64 -14.63 -6.94 8.92
N HIS A 65 -13.72 -6.09 8.46
CA HIS A 65 -14.06 -4.99 7.57
C HIS A 65 -14.74 -5.54 6.30
N PRO A 66 -15.89 -4.98 5.84
CA PRO A 66 -16.65 -5.54 4.71
C PRO A 66 -15.81 -5.81 3.46
N SER A 67 -14.90 -4.90 3.12
CA SER A 67 -14.01 -5.07 1.96
C SER A 67 -12.92 -6.15 2.15
N PHE A 68 -12.75 -6.69 3.34
CA PHE A 68 -11.87 -7.84 3.59
C PHE A 68 -12.65 -9.14 3.68
N THR A 69 -13.91 -9.08 4.08
CA THR A 69 -14.78 -10.26 4.17
C THR A 69 -15.14 -10.80 2.80
N ALA A 70 -15.44 -9.91 1.83
CA ALA A 70 -15.87 -10.29 0.49
C ALA A 70 -15.18 -9.41 -0.56
N ARG A 71 -14.23 -10.02 -1.32
CA ARG A 71 -13.41 -9.32 -2.32
C ARG A 71 -12.88 -10.27 -3.38
N PHE A 72 -12.47 -9.73 -4.52
CA PHE A 72 -11.65 -10.45 -5.48
C PHE A 72 -10.20 -10.57 -5.02
N GLU A 73 -9.51 -11.58 -5.50
CA GLU A 73 -8.05 -11.72 -5.36
C GLU A 73 -7.37 -10.55 -6.12
N PRO A 74 -6.40 -9.86 -5.48
CA PRO A 74 -5.85 -8.62 -6.01
C PRO A 74 -5.21 -8.71 -7.41
N LEU A 75 -4.38 -9.73 -7.67
CA LEU A 75 -3.67 -9.84 -8.96
C LEU A 75 -4.62 -10.15 -10.11
N THR A 76 -5.61 -11.02 -9.88
CA THR A 76 -6.66 -11.31 -10.86
C THR A 76 -7.45 -10.05 -11.20
N MET A 77 -7.80 -9.26 -10.18
CA MET A 77 -8.49 -7.99 -10.35
C MET A 77 -7.64 -6.97 -11.12
N LEU A 78 -6.36 -6.82 -10.77
CA LEU A 78 -5.46 -5.89 -11.45
C LEU A 78 -5.18 -6.31 -12.89
N GLY A 79 -5.18 -7.62 -13.20
CA GLY A 79 -5.14 -8.11 -14.58
C GLY A 79 -6.30 -7.59 -15.43
N ALA A 80 -7.52 -7.56 -14.87
CA ALA A 80 -8.68 -6.98 -15.54
C ALA A 80 -8.56 -5.45 -15.69
N LEU A 81 -8.06 -4.75 -14.67
CA LEU A 81 -7.84 -3.30 -14.72
C LEU A 81 -6.72 -2.91 -15.68
N ALA A 82 -5.71 -3.72 -15.87
CA ALA A 82 -4.63 -3.46 -16.83
C ALA A 82 -5.16 -3.25 -18.25
N ALA A 83 -6.23 -3.96 -18.61
CA ALA A 83 -6.88 -3.85 -19.92
C ALA A 83 -7.80 -2.61 -20.06
N THR A 84 -8.15 -1.93 -18.97
CA THR A 84 -9.15 -0.84 -18.94
C THR A 84 -8.60 0.49 -18.41
N THR A 85 -7.30 0.52 -18.08
CA THR A 85 -6.56 1.71 -17.66
C THR A 85 -5.32 1.90 -18.52
N SER A 86 -4.82 3.14 -18.63
CA SER A 86 -3.70 3.46 -19.54
C SER A 86 -2.46 4.00 -18.82
N HIS A 87 -2.61 4.61 -17.65
CA HIS A 87 -1.53 5.34 -17.00
C HIS A 87 -1.30 4.95 -15.54
N ILE A 88 -2.37 4.76 -14.77
CA ILE A 88 -2.28 4.52 -13.33
C ILE A 88 -1.53 3.23 -13.01
N GLY A 89 -0.64 3.30 -12.03
CA GLY A 89 0.05 2.13 -11.49
C GLY A 89 -0.91 1.17 -10.79
N LEU A 90 -0.62 -0.11 -10.87
CA LEU A 90 -1.46 -1.20 -10.38
C LEU A 90 -0.71 -2.02 -9.32
N GLY A 91 -1.00 -1.72 -8.07
CA GLY A 91 -0.31 -2.32 -6.92
C GLY A 91 -1.15 -3.34 -6.17
N ALA A 92 -0.60 -4.54 -5.99
CA ALA A 92 -1.22 -5.63 -5.24
C ALA A 92 -0.34 -6.12 -4.09
N THR A 93 -1.00 -6.53 -3.00
CA THR A 93 -0.33 -7.23 -1.91
C THR A 93 -0.16 -8.71 -2.24
N ALA A 94 1.06 -9.24 -2.05
CA ALA A 94 1.31 -10.67 -2.03
C ALA A 94 2.26 -11.01 -0.88
N SER A 95 1.91 -12.08 -0.14
CA SER A 95 2.60 -12.50 1.07
C SER A 95 3.92 -13.18 0.77
N THR A 96 4.99 -12.81 1.46
CA THR A 96 6.26 -13.55 1.47
C THR A 96 6.23 -14.78 2.37
N SER A 97 5.22 -14.88 3.26
CA SER A 97 5.07 -16.01 4.18
C SER A 97 4.22 -17.15 3.62
N PHE A 98 3.26 -16.83 2.73
CA PHE A 98 2.27 -17.79 2.24
C PHE A 98 2.27 -17.96 0.72
N SER A 99 3.26 -17.41 0.01
CA SER A 99 3.45 -17.56 -1.43
C SER A 99 4.80 -18.18 -1.76
N GLU A 100 4.99 -18.57 -3.02
CA GLU A 100 6.27 -19.06 -3.55
C GLU A 100 6.93 -17.97 -4.40
N PRO A 101 8.25 -17.68 -4.22
CA PRO A 101 8.90 -16.55 -4.89
C PRO A 101 8.90 -16.64 -6.41
N PHE A 102 9.02 -17.85 -7.00
CA PHE A 102 8.92 -18.04 -8.45
C PHE A 102 7.54 -17.64 -8.98
N ASN A 103 6.46 -18.03 -8.27
CA ASN A 103 5.11 -17.70 -8.67
C ASN A 103 4.85 -16.18 -8.56
N VAL A 104 5.27 -15.55 -7.47
CA VAL A 104 5.13 -14.10 -7.27
C VAL A 104 5.89 -13.33 -8.36
N ALA A 105 7.15 -13.70 -8.62
CA ALA A 105 7.94 -13.09 -9.68
C ALA A 105 7.26 -13.18 -11.04
N ARG A 106 6.74 -14.35 -11.39
CA ARG A 106 6.04 -14.61 -12.66
C ARG A 106 4.74 -13.83 -12.78
N LEU A 107 3.94 -13.78 -11.72
CA LEU A 107 2.64 -13.11 -11.71
C LEU A 107 2.81 -11.59 -11.87
N PHE A 108 3.72 -10.98 -11.11
CA PHE A 108 3.97 -9.54 -11.22
C PHE A 108 4.68 -9.15 -12.53
N ALA A 109 5.58 -9.99 -13.07
CA ALA A 109 6.13 -9.76 -14.40
C ALA A 109 5.03 -9.83 -15.47
N SER A 110 4.08 -10.78 -15.37
CA SER A 110 2.95 -10.87 -16.29
C SER A 110 2.06 -9.62 -16.20
N LEU A 111 1.74 -9.16 -14.99
CA LEU A 111 0.98 -7.92 -14.78
C LEU A 111 1.72 -6.71 -15.35
N ASP A 112 3.05 -6.66 -15.21
CA ASP A 112 3.87 -5.58 -15.74
C ASP A 112 3.80 -5.51 -17.27
N HIS A 113 3.90 -6.65 -17.94
CA HIS A 113 3.70 -6.72 -19.40
C HIS A 113 2.29 -6.35 -19.83
N LEU A 114 1.25 -6.90 -19.16
CA LEU A 114 -0.16 -6.60 -19.46
C LEU A 114 -0.49 -5.13 -19.30
N SER A 115 0.14 -4.47 -18.35
CA SER A 115 -0.08 -3.06 -18.03
C SER A 115 0.95 -2.12 -18.66
N SER A 116 1.88 -2.62 -19.50
CA SER A 116 2.94 -1.82 -20.13
C SER A 116 3.83 -1.08 -19.10
N GLY A 117 4.25 -1.77 -18.04
CA GLY A 117 5.20 -1.24 -17.06
C GLY A 117 4.55 -0.50 -15.89
N ARG A 118 3.35 -0.93 -15.45
CA ARG A 118 2.63 -0.27 -14.37
C ARG A 118 2.40 -1.13 -13.12
N ALA A 119 3.00 -2.32 -13.06
CA ALA A 119 2.82 -3.22 -11.93
C ALA A 119 3.60 -2.79 -10.69
N ALA A 120 3.01 -3.02 -9.52
CA ALA A 120 3.67 -2.86 -8.23
C ALA A 120 3.31 -4.01 -7.27
N TRP A 121 4.30 -4.50 -6.55
CA TRP A 121 4.17 -5.56 -5.55
C TRP A 121 4.35 -5.01 -4.15
N ASN A 122 3.31 -5.08 -3.34
CA ASN A 122 3.42 -4.84 -1.90
C ASN A 122 3.86 -6.12 -1.20
N ALA A 123 5.14 -6.18 -0.84
CA ALA A 123 5.76 -7.31 -0.18
C ALA A 123 5.45 -7.28 1.33
N VAL A 124 4.64 -8.21 1.81
CA VAL A 124 4.24 -8.27 3.21
C VAL A 124 4.61 -9.59 3.87
N THR A 125 5.02 -9.52 5.14
CA THR A 125 5.37 -10.69 5.95
C THR A 125 4.17 -11.34 6.63
N SER A 126 2.95 -10.95 6.30
CA SER A 126 1.69 -11.44 6.87
C SER A 126 1.73 -11.72 8.37
N SER A 127 1.04 -10.89 9.16
CA SER A 127 1.04 -10.99 10.64
C SER A 127 -0.26 -11.54 11.22
N ASN A 128 -1.26 -11.85 10.37
CA ASN A 128 -2.55 -12.35 10.83
C ASN A 128 -2.49 -13.87 11.09
N PRO A 129 -2.60 -14.32 12.35
CA PRO A 129 -2.53 -15.75 12.67
C PRO A 129 -3.69 -16.56 12.08
N ARG A 130 -4.84 -15.94 11.78
CA ARG A 130 -5.97 -16.62 11.14
C ARG A 130 -5.70 -17.02 9.69
N ALA A 131 -4.67 -16.49 9.06
CA ALA A 131 -4.29 -16.85 7.71
C ALA A 131 -3.54 -18.20 7.64
N ALA A 132 -2.68 -18.48 8.61
CA ALA A 132 -1.77 -19.62 8.60
C ALA A 132 -2.46 -20.99 8.40
N PRO A 133 -3.61 -21.29 9.08
CA PRO A 133 -4.32 -22.55 8.87
C PRO A 133 -4.83 -22.76 7.45
N ASN A 134 -5.11 -21.70 6.68
CA ASN A 134 -5.54 -21.80 5.28
C ASN A 134 -4.43 -22.36 4.37
N PHE A 135 -3.18 -22.35 4.84
CA PHE A 135 -2.01 -22.85 4.12
C PHE A 135 -1.39 -24.09 4.78
N GLY A 136 -2.04 -24.63 5.85
CA GLY A 136 -1.53 -25.80 6.57
C GLY A 136 -0.15 -25.54 7.22
N ARG A 137 0.12 -24.31 7.62
CA ARG A 137 1.39 -23.84 8.21
C ARG A 137 1.12 -23.12 9.51
N ASP A 138 2.12 -23.08 10.38
CA ASP A 138 2.15 -22.17 11.52
C ASP A 138 2.63 -20.79 11.08
N LEU A 139 2.23 -19.74 11.83
CA LEU A 139 2.77 -18.40 11.61
C LEU A 139 4.14 -18.31 12.30
N PRO A 140 5.25 -18.14 11.56
CA PRO A 140 6.57 -18.01 12.17
C PRO A 140 6.67 -16.77 13.07
N GLU A 141 7.63 -16.76 13.98
CA GLU A 141 7.97 -15.59 14.79
C GLU A 141 8.32 -14.38 13.93
N HIS A 142 8.12 -13.19 14.49
CA HIS A 142 8.28 -11.91 13.77
C HIS A 142 9.61 -11.82 13.00
N ASP A 143 10.72 -12.07 13.68
CA ASP A 143 12.07 -11.91 13.08
C ASP A 143 12.35 -12.98 12.03
N ASP A 144 11.84 -14.21 12.21
CA ASP A 144 11.97 -15.26 11.21
C ASP A 144 11.19 -14.93 9.94
N ARG A 145 10.01 -14.33 10.07
CA ARG A 145 9.24 -13.86 8.90
C ARG A 145 10.04 -12.84 8.07
N TYR A 146 10.76 -11.91 8.71
CA TYR A 146 11.58 -10.93 8.01
C TYR A 146 12.81 -11.56 7.35
N ARG A 147 13.48 -12.55 8.00
CA ARG A 147 14.58 -13.29 7.37
C ARG A 147 14.15 -14.05 6.13
N VAL A 148 12.98 -14.70 6.18
CA VAL A 148 12.36 -15.35 5.01
C VAL A 148 12.01 -14.34 3.94
N ALA A 149 11.40 -13.21 4.32
CA ALA A 149 11.01 -12.16 3.39
C ALA A 149 12.23 -11.54 2.67
N GLU A 150 13.31 -11.37 3.36
CA GLU A 150 14.56 -10.84 2.80
C GLU A 150 15.09 -11.72 1.66
N GLU A 151 15.20 -13.03 1.90
CA GLU A 151 15.63 -13.97 0.87
C GLU A 151 14.57 -14.09 -0.26
N PHE A 152 13.27 -14.07 0.10
CA PHE A 152 12.18 -14.10 -0.86
C PHE A 152 12.27 -12.94 -1.86
N VAL A 153 12.44 -11.71 -1.38
CA VAL A 153 12.57 -10.51 -2.22
C VAL A 153 13.81 -10.60 -3.11
N ASP A 154 14.93 -11.08 -2.59
CA ASP A 154 16.15 -11.26 -3.37
C ASP A 154 15.98 -12.25 -4.52
N VAL A 155 15.27 -13.37 -4.27
CA VAL A 155 14.91 -14.34 -5.32
C VAL A 155 14.00 -13.72 -6.37
N VAL A 156 12.95 -13.01 -5.95
CA VAL A 156 12.01 -12.36 -6.87
C VAL A 156 12.71 -11.33 -7.75
N MET A 157 13.52 -10.44 -7.16
CA MET A 157 14.28 -9.44 -7.89
C MET A 157 15.29 -10.10 -8.85
N GLY A 158 15.95 -11.19 -8.42
CA GLY A 158 16.87 -11.95 -9.25
C GLY A 158 16.21 -12.60 -10.44
N LEU A 159 15.01 -13.15 -10.26
CA LEU A 159 14.23 -13.74 -11.34
C LEU A 159 13.81 -12.70 -12.40
N TRP A 160 13.47 -11.48 -12.01
CA TRP A 160 13.16 -10.39 -12.95
C TRP A 160 14.36 -9.94 -13.78
N ASP A 161 15.58 -10.17 -13.29
CA ASP A 161 16.83 -9.83 -14.00
C ASP A 161 17.38 -10.97 -14.88
N CYS A 162 16.78 -12.15 -14.90
CA CYS A 162 17.25 -13.30 -15.67
C CYS A 162 17.25 -13.09 -17.19
N TRP A 163 16.56 -12.07 -17.66
CA TRP A 163 16.49 -11.68 -19.06
C TRP A 163 17.04 -10.27 -19.25
N ASP A 164 17.79 -10.06 -20.33
CA ASP A 164 18.23 -8.73 -20.75
C ASP A 164 17.27 -8.14 -21.78
N GLU A 165 17.39 -6.84 -22.01
CA GLU A 165 16.63 -6.16 -23.06
C GLU A 165 16.95 -6.73 -24.44
N GLY A 166 15.90 -6.89 -25.27
CA GLY A 166 16.06 -7.42 -26.63
C GLY A 166 16.51 -8.89 -26.70
N ALA A 167 16.34 -9.67 -25.63
CA ALA A 167 16.62 -11.10 -25.64
C ALA A 167 15.70 -11.88 -26.59
N ILE A 168 14.47 -11.43 -26.80
CA ILE A 168 13.53 -12.00 -27.79
C ILE A 168 13.80 -11.33 -29.13
N ILE A 169 14.50 -12.01 -30.03
CA ILE A 169 14.87 -11.49 -31.35
C ILE A 169 13.91 -11.92 -32.46
N ALA A 170 13.21 -13.02 -32.30
CA ALA A 170 12.19 -13.57 -33.20
C ALA A 170 12.62 -13.50 -34.70
N ASN A 171 13.88 -13.89 -35.01
CA ASN A 171 14.44 -13.85 -36.34
C ASN A 171 13.84 -14.96 -37.22
N ARG A 172 12.92 -14.60 -38.09
CA ARG A 172 12.21 -15.55 -38.96
C ARG A 172 13.11 -16.20 -40.01
N ALA A 173 14.19 -15.51 -40.44
CA ALA A 173 15.07 -16.02 -41.48
C ALA A 173 15.99 -17.12 -40.94
N THR A 174 16.48 -16.99 -39.72
CA THR A 174 17.38 -17.99 -39.10
C THR A 174 16.64 -19.00 -38.21
N GLY A 175 15.36 -18.73 -37.88
CA GLY A 175 14.61 -19.52 -36.91
C GLY A 175 15.02 -19.28 -35.44
N GLN A 176 15.91 -18.35 -35.17
CA GLN A 176 16.36 -18.00 -33.82
C GLN A 176 15.33 -17.11 -33.12
N TYR A 177 14.68 -17.61 -32.10
CA TYR A 177 13.66 -16.87 -31.35
C TYR A 177 14.28 -16.03 -30.21
N ILE A 178 15.25 -16.55 -29.51
CA ILE A 178 15.91 -15.93 -28.34
C ILE A 178 17.41 -15.81 -28.60
N ASP A 179 18.01 -14.72 -28.13
CA ASP A 179 19.45 -14.62 -27.95
C ASP A 179 19.86 -15.31 -26.65
N PRO A 180 20.53 -16.48 -26.69
CA PRO A 180 20.89 -17.22 -25.49
C PRO A 180 21.91 -16.47 -24.62
N ALA A 181 22.67 -15.53 -25.16
CA ALA A 181 23.59 -14.69 -24.39
C ALA A 181 22.89 -13.71 -23.45
N LYS A 182 21.63 -13.40 -23.76
CA LYS A 182 20.75 -12.47 -23.03
C LYS A 182 19.75 -13.14 -22.09
N MET A 183 19.96 -14.41 -21.72
CA MET A 183 19.15 -15.14 -20.77
C MET A 183 20.04 -15.95 -19.86
N LYS A 184 19.92 -15.77 -18.55
CA LYS A 184 20.72 -16.48 -17.54
C LYS A 184 19.82 -17.07 -16.47
N PRO A 185 20.06 -18.30 -15.98
CA PRO A 185 19.37 -18.84 -14.84
C PRO A 185 19.80 -18.11 -13.55
N LEU A 186 18.91 -17.96 -12.61
CA LEU A 186 19.20 -17.37 -11.30
C LEU A 186 20.13 -18.25 -10.47
N ASN A 187 19.89 -19.58 -10.47
CA ASN A 187 20.62 -20.57 -9.67
C ASN A 187 20.76 -20.20 -8.18
N HIS A 188 19.66 -19.71 -7.58
CA HIS A 188 19.66 -19.36 -6.17
C HIS A 188 19.68 -20.61 -5.27
N HIS A 189 20.61 -20.64 -4.33
CA HIS A 189 20.74 -21.67 -3.30
C HIS A 189 20.87 -20.98 -1.94
N GLY A 190 19.74 -20.68 -1.30
CA GLY A 190 19.68 -20.01 -0.02
C GLY A 190 19.27 -20.91 1.12
N LYS A 191 19.07 -20.29 2.29
CA LYS A 191 18.64 -20.99 3.50
C LYS A 191 17.17 -21.45 3.40
N TYR A 192 16.31 -20.61 2.81
CA TYR A 192 14.86 -20.83 2.77
C TYR A 192 14.38 -21.24 1.39
N PHE A 193 15.07 -20.83 0.33
CA PHE A 193 14.63 -21.08 -1.04
C PHE A 193 15.75 -21.66 -1.92
N GLN A 194 15.34 -22.54 -2.85
CA GLN A 194 16.20 -23.04 -3.91
C GLN A 194 15.47 -22.85 -5.23
N VAL A 195 15.93 -21.92 -6.06
CA VAL A 195 15.23 -21.52 -7.28
C VAL A 195 16.21 -21.41 -8.44
N ARG A 196 16.05 -22.30 -9.41
CA ARG A 196 16.93 -22.32 -10.59
C ARG A 196 16.67 -21.12 -11.51
N GLY A 197 15.41 -20.78 -11.76
CA GLY A 197 15.07 -19.82 -12.83
C GLY A 197 15.51 -20.33 -14.22
N PRO A 198 15.51 -19.50 -15.27
CA PRO A 198 14.91 -18.17 -15.33
C PRO A 198 13.38 -18.23 -15.30
N LEU A 199 12.73 -17.07 -15.26
CA LEU A 199 11.29 -16.98 -15.56
C LEU A 199 11.06 -17.31 -17.04
N ASN A 200 9.86 -17.79 -17.36
CA ASN A 200 9.41 -17.98 -18.76
C ASN A 200 8.68 -16.74 -19.32
N ILE A 201 9.16 -15.56 -18.92
CA ILE A 201 8.69 -14.26 -19.38
C ILE A 201 9.91 -13.33 -19.44
N GLY A 202 9.98 -12.49 -20.47
CA GLY A 202 11.10 -11.60 -20.71
C GLY A 202 11.19 -10.45 -19.68
N ARG A 203 12.22 -9.62 -19.83
CA ARG A 203 12.44 -8.46 -18.96
C ARG A 203 11.20 -7.57 -18.90
N CYS A 204 10.84 -7.16 -17.71
CA CYS A 204 9.70 -6.28 -17.46
C CYS A 204 9.87 -4.92 -18.14
N PRO A 205 8.80 -4.30 -18.70
CA PRO A 205 8.87 -3.01 -19.37
C PRO A 205 9.46 -1.88 -18.51
N GLN A 206 9.28 -1.89 -17.19
CA GLN A 206 9.91 -0.93 -16.25
C GLN A 206 11.17 -1.51 -15.56
N GLY A 207 11.80 -2.52 -16.16
CA GLY A 207 12.96 -3.23 -15.65
C GLY A 207 12.60 -4.24 -14.57
N ARG A 208 11.95 -3.80 -13.52
CA ARG A 208 11.34 -4.60 -12.45
C ARG A 208 10.04 -3.93 -12.02
N PRO A 209 8.99 -4.68 -11.67
CA PRO A 209 7.83 -4.13 -10.97
C PRO A 209 8.25 -3.30 -9.75
N ILE A 210 7.51 -2.23 -9.46
CA ILE A 210 7.72 -1.41 -8.27
C ILE A 210 7.53 -2.27 -7.01
N ILE A 211 8.41 -2.14 -6.03
CA ILE A 211 8.31 -2.81 -4.73
C ILE A 211 7.77 -1.81 -3.71
N LEU A 212 6.59 -2.14 -3.15
CA LEU A 212 6.01 -1.42 -2.02
C LEU A 212 6.26 -2.20 -0.73
N GLN A 213 6.40 -1.48 0.37
CA GLN A 213 6.46 -2.06 1.71
C GLN A 213 5.73 -1.18 2.72
N ALA A 214 5.32 -1.78 3.86
CA ALA A 214 4.60 -1.10 4.92
C ALA A 214 5.13 -1.48 6.32
N GLY A 215 6.35 -2.00 6.41
CA GLY A 215 6.97 -2.42 7.69
C GLY A 215 7.46 -1.22 8.50
N ALA A 216 7.13 -1.20 9.80
CA ALA A 216 7.54 -0.14 10.74
C ALA A 216 8.47 -0.65 11.86
N SER A 217 8.86 -1.93 11.86
CA SER A 217 9.88 -2.48 12.77
C SER A 217 11.28 -2.16 12.26
N GLU A 218 12.30 -2.25 13.11
CA GLU A 218 13.69 -2.04 12.71
C GLU A 218 14.10 -2.92 11.52
N THR A 219 13.77 -4.22 11.59
CA THR A 219 14.02 -5.17 10.49
C THR A 219 13.19 -4.84 9.24
N GLY A 220 11.96 -4.33 9.42
CA GLY A 220 11.11 -3.88 8.33
C GLY A 220 11.65 -2.63 7.64
N LEU A 221 12.17 -1.68 8.41
CA LEU A 221 12.81 -0.46 7.88
C LEU A 221 14.11 -0.78 7.13
N ASP A 222 14.91 -1.72 7.61
CA ASP A 222 16.14 -2.15 6.91
C ASP A 222 15.81 -2.86 5.58
N LEU A 223 14.80 -3.74 5.58
CA LEU A 223 14.32 -4.38 4.35
C LEU A 223 13.77 -3.34 3.36
N ALA A 224 13.00 -2.36 3.83
CA ALA A 224 12.49 -1.28 3.00
C ALA A 224 13.62 -0.41 2.43
N ALA A 225 14.57 0.03 3.26
CA ALA A 225 15.71 0.82 2.82
C ALA A 225 16.55 0.10 1.75
N ARG A 226 16.64 -1.23 1.83
CA ARG A 226 17.37 -2.07 0.88
C ARG A 226 16.63 -2.29 -0.43
N THR A 227 15.30 -2.44 -0.41
CA THR A 227 14.57 -3.02 -1.54
C THR A 227 13.34 -2.24 -2.01
N ALA A 228 12.72 -1.40 -1.18
CA ALA A 228 11.48 -0.73 -1.55
C ALA A 228 11.71 0.47 -2.48
N ASP A 229 10.82 0.64 -3.43
CA ASP A 229 10.67 1.85 -4.25
C ASP A 229 9.64 2.81 -3.62
N VAL A 230 8.64 2.25 -2.90
CA VAL A 230 7.60 3.02 -2.21
C VAL A 230 7.37 2.44 -0.83
N VAL A 231 7.19 3.29 0.18
CA VAL A 231 6.78 2.88 1.52
C VAL A 231 5.44 3.51 1.88
N PHE A 232 4.50 2.67 2.24
CA PHE A 232 3.22 3.06 2.81
C PHE A 232 3.35 3.04 4.34
N SER A 233 3.21 4.20 4.98
CA SER A 233 3.40 4.33 6.43
C SER A 233 2.11 4.69 7.17
N VAL A 234 2.07 4.32 8.46
CA VAL A 234 1.00 4.68 9.39
C VAL A 234 1.58 5.65 10.41
N VAL A 235 1.28 6.92 10.23
CA VAL A 235 1.67 8.01 11.11
C VAL A 235 0.50 8.98 11.24
N GLN A 236 0.40 9.68 12.37
CA GLN A 236 -0.72 10.59 12.65
C GLN A 236 -0.28 11.98 13.10
N ASP A 237 1.01 12.13 13.37
CA ASP A 237 1.61 13.35 13.87
C ASP A 237 2.75 13.79 12.93
N PHE A 238 2.86 15.10 12.71
CA PHE A 238 3.83 15.66 11.78
C PHE A 238 5.28 15.38 12.19
N GLU A 239 5.60 15.54 13.47
CA GLU A 239 6.96 15.33 13.96
C GLU A 239 7.34 13.84 13.96
N GLU A 240 6.39 12.96 14.31
CA GLU A 240 6.58 11.51 14.18
C GLU A 240 6.81 11.12 12.72
N ALA A 241 6.04 11.70 11.79
CA ALA A 241 6.19 11.45 10.36
C ALA A 241 7.55 11.90 9.83
N LYS A 242 8.00 13.10 10.24
CA LYS A 242 9.31 13.65 9.86
C LYS A 242 10.47 12.80 10.39
N GLN A 243 10.37 12.34 11.64
CA GLN A 243 11.35 11.43 12.23
C GLN A 243 11.40 10.08 11.48
N ALA A 244 10.23 9.48 11.20
CA ALA A 244 10.14 8.23 10.46
C ALA A 244 10.67 8.36 9.02
N TYR A 245 10.37 9.49 8.37
CA TYR A 245 10.87 9.84 7.04
C TYR A 245 12.41 9.90 7.02
N SER A 246 13.00 10.68 7.91
CA SER A 246 14.45 10.81 8.01
C SER A 246 15.10 9.47 8.38
N ALA A 247 14.57 8.76 9.36
CA ALA A 247 15.09 7.49 9.81
C ALA A 247 15.15 6.43 8.68
N LEU A 248 14.20 6.42 7.77
CA LEU A 248 14.22 5.52 6.62
C LEU A 248 15.20 5.98 5.55
N LYS A 249 15.16 7.27 5.16
CA LYS A 249 16.06 7.85 4.14
C LYS A 249 17.52 7.72 4.55
N ASP A 250 17.85 7.93 5.82
CA ASP A 250 19.21 7.85 6.37
C ASP A 250 19.78 6.42 6.42
N ARG A 251 18.92 5.40 6.32
CA ARG A 251 19.35 3.99 6.22
C ARG A 251 19.82 3.59 4.83
N MET A 252 19.28 4.22 3.78
CA MET A 252 19.49 3.80 2.39
C MET A 252 20.94 3.78 1.93
N PRO A 253 21.82 4.75 2.33
CA PRO A 253 23.24 4.71 1.95
C PRO A 253 23.99 3.47 2.43
N ARG A 254 23.54 2.81 3.52
CA ARG A 254 24.15 1.55 4.00
C ARG A 254 23.98 0.41 2.99
N PHE A 255 22.98 0.52 2.13
CA PHE A 255 22.64 -0.45 1.08
C PHE A 255 23.05 0.05 -0.32
N GLY A 256 23.85 1.12 -0.41
CA GLY A 256 24.31 1.70 -1.67
C GLY A 256 23.22 2.39 -2.48
N ARG A 257 22.13 2.82 -1.81
CA ARG A 257 20.99 3.50 -2.45
C ARG A 257 20.97 4.99 -2.09
N HIS A 258 20.50 5.82 -3.04
CA HIS A 258 20.27 7.22 -2.79
C HIS A 258 18.91 7.44 -2.09
N PRO A 259 18.77 8.38 -1.13
CA PRO A 259 17.51 8.66 -0.46
C PRO A 259 16.32 9.00 -1.39
N ASP A 260 16.58 9.51 -2.59
CA ASP A 260 15.53 9.83 -3.57
C ASP A 260 15.02 8.61 -4.36
N GLU A 261 15.65 7.44 -4.19
CA GLU A 261 15.20 6.19 -4.81
C GLU A 261 14.01 5.54 -4.08
N ILE A 262 13.41 6.21 -3.12
CA ILE A 262 12.24 5.75 -2.38
C ILE A 262 11.25 6.88 -2.18
N ALA A 263 9.97 6.61 -2.41
CA ALA A 263 8.88 7.53 -2.09
C ALA A 263 8.15 7.05 -0.81
N ILE A 264 8.01 7.93 0.17
CA ILE A 264 7.33 7.64 1.44
C ILE A 264 5.95 8.29 1.41
N LEU A 265 4.90 7.45 1.42
CA LEU A 265 3.50 7.84 1.27
C LEU A 265 2.70 7.48 2.53
N PRO A 266 2.60 8.36 3.53
CA PRO A 266 1.69 8.17 4.66
C PRO A 266 0.25 7.99 4.18
N GLY A 267 -0.48 7.10 4.87
CA GLY A 267 -1.91 6.93 4.63
C GLY A 267 -2.72 8.03 5.29
N VAL A 268 -3.59 8.68 4.53
CA VAL A 268 -4.47 9.74 5.01
C VAL A 268 -5.91 9.54 4.55
N MET A 269 -6.88 9.70 5.46
CA MET A 269 -8.30 9.73 5.17
C MET A 269 -8.81 11.16 5.19
N PRO A 270 -9.01 11.81 4.04
CA PRO A 270 -9.63 13.11 3.97
C PRO A 270 -11.16 12.98 4.10
N ILE A 271 -11.75 13.81 4.94
CA ILE A 271 -13.18 14.04 5.06
C ILE A 271 -13.45 15.47 4.57
N LEU A 272 -13.89 15.57 3.33
CA LEU A 272 -14.15 16.82 2.67
C LEU A 272 -15.53 17.38 3.03
N GLY A 273 -15.62 18.66 3.34
CA GLY A 273 -16.86 19.39 3.52
C GLY A 273 -16.80 20.76 2.83
N ARG A 274 -17.96 21.34 2.53
CA ARG A 274 -18.04 22.72 2.03
C ARG A 274 -17.56 23.74 3.07
N THR A 275 -17.77 23.38 4.34
CA THR A 275 -17.23 24.08 5.51
C THR A 275 -16.53 23.08 6.42
N ARG A 276 -15.71 23.59 7.36
CA ARG A 276 -15.11 22.74 8.42
C ARG A 276 -16.20 22.02 9.22
N GLN A 277 -17.31 22.71 9.52
CA GLN A 277 -18.43 22.13 10.25
C GLN A 277 -19.07 20.98 9.49
N ASP A 278 -19.29 21.10 8.17
CA ASP A 278 -19.84 20.03 7.34
C ASP A 278 -18.92 18.80 7.32
N ALA A 279 -17.58 19.02 7.25
CA ALA A 279 -16.62 17.93 7.26
C ALA A 279 -16.66 17.15 8.58
N TRP A 280 -16.67 17.85 9.73
CA TRP A 280 -16.78 17.20 11.05
C TRP A 280 -18.12 16.51 11.24
N ALA A 281 -19.23 17.12 10.82
CA ALA A 281 -20.54 16.49 10.87
C ALA A 281 -20.60 15.20 10.03
N THR A 282 -19.91 15.17 8.89
CA THR A 282 -19.78 13.97 8.06
C THR A 282 -19.00 12.86 8.79
N LEU A 283 -17.88 13.21 9.44
CA LEU A 283 -17.11 12.26 10.24
C LEU A 283 -17.93 11.72 11.41
N ASP A 284 -18.62 12.61 12.16
CA ASP A 284 -19.47 12.22 13.27
C ASP A 284 -20.59 11.26 12.82
N LYS A 285 -21.21 11.54 11.68
CA LYS A 285 -22.21 10.65 11.08
C LYS A 285 -21.61 9.26 10.75
N LEU A 286 -20.45 9.21 10.13
CA LEU A 286 -19.75 7.95 9.86
C LEU A 286 -19.46 7.17 11.14
N GLN A 287 -18.93 7.85 12.15
CA GLN A 287 -18.60 7.24 13.45
C GLN A 287 -19.86 6.74 14.19
N SER A 288 -20.99 7.46 14.07
CA SER A 288 -22.25 7.01 14.66
C SER A 288 -22.77 5.68 14.09
N PHE A 289 -22.29 5.30 12.90
CA PHE A 289 -22.61 4.02 12.26
C PHE A 289 -21.71 2.86 12.71
N ILE A 290 -20.62 3.12 13.42
CA ILE A 290 -19.72 2.06 13.89
C ILE A 290 -20.44 1.22 14.94
N THR A 291 -20.57 -0.08 14.69
CA THR A 291 -21.09 -1.00 15.71
C THR A 291 -19.96 -1.39 16.66
N HIS A 292 -20.29 -1.57 17.96
CA HIS A 292 -19.32 -2.00 18.95
C HIS A 292 -18.61 -3.30 18.55
N THR A 293 -19.36 -4.28 18.06
CA THR A 293 -18.83 -5.60 17.66
C THR A 293 -17.78 -5.49 16.55
N ASN A 294 -18.06 -4.70 15.50
CA ASN A 294 -17.11 -4.55 14.40
C ASN A 294 -15.86 -3.78 14.82
N ALA A 295 -16.03 -2.71 15.61
CA ALA A 295 -14.90 -1.93 16.12
C ALA A 295 -14.02 -2.76 17.08
N ALA A 296 -14.62 -3.51 18.00
CA ALA A 296 -13.91 -4.39 18.92
C ALA A 296 -13.16 -5.49 18.17
N SER A 297 -13.78 -6.13 17.16
CA SER A 297 -13.12 -7.15 16.32
C SER A 297 -11.89 -6.58 15.60
N LEU A 298 -12.03 -5.42 14.97
CA LEU A 298 -10.94 -4.79 14.25
C LEU A 298 -9.80 -4.36 15.19
N LEU A 299 -10.14 -3.75 16.31
CA LEU A 299 -9.16 -3.31 17.30
C LEU A 299 -8.45 -4.51 17.97
N SER A 300 -9.19 -5.56 18.32
CA SER A 300 -8.63 -6.80 18.87
C SER A 300 -7.63 -7.44 17.93
N ALA A 301 -7.96 -7.54 16.63
CA ALA A 301 -7.07 -8.07 15.63
C ALA A 301 -5.78 -7.24 15.47
N ARG A 302 -5.87 -5.92 15.65
CA ARG A 302 -4.74 -5.00 15.54
C ARG A 302 -3.84 -4.98 16.78
N LEU A 303 -4.45 -5.08 17.96
CA LEU A 303 -3.72 -5.11 19.24
C LEU A 303 -3.21 -6.52 19.58
N GLY A 304 -3.76 -7.58 18.97
CA GLY A 304 -3.49 -8.96 19.37
C GLY A 304 -4.05 -9.30 20.76
N LEU A 305 -5.06 -8.56 21.20
CA LEU A 305 -5.71 -8.67 22.49
C LEU A 305 -7.22 -8.56 22.31
N ASP A 306 -8.01 -9.43 22.93
CA ASP A 306 -9.47 -9.27 22.94
C ASP A 306 -9.87 -8.06 23.80
N VAL A 307 -10.44 -7.06 23.13
CA VAL A 307 -10.91 -5.82 23.77
C VAL A 307 -12.43 -5.74 23.87
N SER A 308 -13.17 -6.78 23.50
CA SER A 308 -14.63 -6.78 23.45
C SER A 308 -15.29 -6.61 24.81
N GLY A 309 -14.62 -7.00 25.88
CA GLY A 309 -15.09 -6.93 27.25
C GLY A 309 -14.80 -5.61 27.98
N PHE A 310 -14.05 -4.67 27.38
CA PHE A 310 -13.73 -3.41 28.07
C PHE A 310 -14.86 -2.38 27.92
N PRO A 311 -15.22 -1.65 29.00
CA PRO A 311 -16.18 -0.57 28.95
C PRO A 311 -15.70 0.56 28.03
N LEU A 312 -16.57 1.00 27.08
CA LEU A 312 -16.18 1.94 26.05
C LEU A 312 -15.72 3.31 26.58
N ASP A 313 -16.32 3.77 27.68
CA ASP A 313 -16.07 5.11 28.22
C ASP A 313 -14.94 5.14 29.25
N GLU A 314 -14.32 3.98 29.54
CA GLU A 314 -13.13 3.92 30.37
C GLU A 314 -11.87 4.24 29.57
N LYS A 315 -10.89 4.84 30.25
CA LYS A 315 -9.58 5.13 29.66
C LYS A 315 -8.83 3.84 29.32
N VAL A 316 -8.11 3.85 28.21
CA VAL A 316 -7.25 2.73 27.84
C VAL A 316 -6.11 2.61 28.86
N PRO A 317 -5.99 1.47 29.57
CA PRO A 317 -4.94 1.26 30.55
C PRO A 317 -3.56 1.07 29.90
N ASP A 318 -2.53 1.02 30.72
CA ASP A 318 -1.20 0.63 30.26
C ASP A 318 -1.17 -0.88 29.97
N LEU A 319 -1.11 -1.23 28.69
CA LEU A 319 -1.12 -2.61 28.23
C LEU A 319 0.27 -3.02 27.73
N PRO A 320 0.71 -4.27 27.99
CA PRO A 320 1.92 -4.80 27.39
C PRO A 320 1.77 -4.86 25.86
N LEU A 321 2.88 -4.66 25.13
CA LEU A 321 2.89 -4.78 23.68
C LEU A 321 2.69 -6.23 23.26
N PRO A 322 1.74 -6.50 22.36
CA PRO A 322 1.48 -7.85 21.88
C PRO A 322 2.56 -8.32 20.89
N ASN A 323 2.71 -9.63 20.73
CA ASN A 323 3.70 -10.25 19.83
C ASN A 323 3.31 -10.19 18.32
N THR A 324 2.25 -9.47 17.94
CA THR A 324 1.73 -9.50 16.55
C THR A 324 2.26 -8.38 15.67
N SER A 325 1.75 -7.18 15.79
CA SER A 325 2.11 -6.02 14.96
C SER A 325 2.70 -4.92 15.83
N HIS A 326 3.96 -5.10 16.25
CA HIS A 326 4.61 -4.25 17.25
C HIS A 326 4.55 -2.75 16.91
N GLY A 327 4.76 -2.38 15.65
CA GLY A 327 4.76 -0.97 15.23
C GLY A 327 3.40 -0.30 15.38
N PHE A 328 2.35 -0.95 14.85
CA PHE A 328 0.99 -0.39 14.91
C PHE A 328 0.43 -0.35 16.33
N ALA A 329 0.51 -1.48 17.07
CA ALA A 329 0.01 -1.55 18.44
C ALA A 329 0.73 -0.54 19.34
N ARG A 330 2.06 -0.40 19.18
CA ARG A 330 2.85 0.60 19.91
C ARG A 330 2.37 2.02 19.63
N ALA A 331 2.21 2.39 18.35
CA ALA A 331 1.75 3.72 17.95
C ALA A 331 0.36 4.03 18.52
N MET A 332 -0.58 3.10 18.41
CA MET A 332 -1.95 3.26 18.89
C MET A 332 -2.02 3.37 20.42
N LEU A 333 -1.33 2.49 21.17
CA LEU A 333 -1.32 2.52 22.62
C LEU A 333 -0.56 3.75 23.16
N SER A 334 0.54 4.15 22.49
CA SER A 334 1.26 5.37 22.84
C SER A 334 0.40 6.62 22.65
N LYS A 335 -0.36 6.69 21.54
CA LYS A 335 -1.31 7.77 21.29
C LYS A 335 -2.43 7.76 22.33
N ALA A 336 -3.03 6.60 22.57
CA ALA A 336 -4.10 6.49 23.55
C ALA A 336 -3.67 6.97 24.94
N ARG A 337 -2.45 6.62 25.36
CA ARG A 337 -1.86 7.06 26.63
C ARG A 337 -1.57 8.57 26.64
N ARG A 338 -0.90 9.09 25.62
CA ARG A 338 -0.56 10.52 25.49
C ARG A 338 -1.79 11.41 25.54
N ASP A 339 -2.84 11.03 24.80
CA ASP A 339 -4.03 11.83 24.57
C ASP A 339 -5.14 11.50 25.61
N GLY A 340 -4.91 10.55 26.52
CA GLY A 340 -5.87 10.14 27.56
C GLY A 340 -7.16 9.54 26.98
N MET A 341 -7.05 8.83 25.85
CA MET A 341 -8.19 8.29 25.09
C MET A 341 -8.96 7.22 25.87
N THR A 342 -10.27 7.17 25.64
CA THR A 342 -11.15 6.07 26.04
C THR A 342 -11.09 4.93 25.02
N TRP A 343 -11.63 3.75 25.39
CA TRP A 343 -11.81 2.66 24.44
C TRP A 343 -12.71 3.06 23.25
N ARG A 344 -13.70 3.91 23.50
CA ARG A 344 -14.55 4.48 22.44
C ARG A 344 -13.74 5.29 21.44
N ASP A 345 -12.85 6.15 21.91
CA ASP A 345 -11.98 6.95 21.04
C ASP A 345 -11.08 6.06 20.19
N LEU A 346 -10.51 5.02 20.79
CA LEU A 346 -9.63 4.08 20.12
C LEU A 346 -10.39 3.22 19.09
N HIS A 347 -11.63 2.81 19.40
CA HIS A 347 -12.52 2.14 18.48
C HIS A 347 -12.86 3.04 17.28
N ASN A 348 -13.20 4.30 17.52
CA ASN A 348 -13.53 5.27 16.49
C ASN A 348 -12.33 5.53 15.58
N LEU A 349 -11.14 5.73 16.16
CA LEU A 349 -9.90 5.93 15.41
C LEU A 349 -9.56 4.73 14.52
N THR A 350 -9.71 3.50 15.05
CA THR A 350 -9.44 2.27 14.32
C THR A 350 -10.52 2.01 13.27
N GLY A 351 -11.78 2.22 13.60
CA GLY A 351 -12.93 2.04 12.69
C GLY A 351 -12.97 3.06 11.57
N ALA A 352 -12.52 4.29 11.81
CA ALA A 352 -12.45 5.31 10.78
C ALA A 352 -11.43 4.95 9.69
N ALA A 353 -10.16 4.86 10.03
CA ALA A 353 -9.08 4.73 9.06
C ALA A 353 -8.10 3.60 9.41
N ARG A 354 -8.49 2.64 10.22
CA ARG A 354 -7.64 1.54 10.67
C ARG A 354 -6.32 2.01 11.31
N GLY A 355 -6.37 3.16 11.98
CA GLY A 355 -5.23 3.79 12.63
C GLY A 355 -4.41 4.72 11.74
N HIS A 356 -4.80 4.95 10.50
CA HIS A 356 -4.21 6.00 9.67
C HIS A 356 -4.75 7.38 10.05
N TRP A 357 -4.06 8.39 9.60
CA TRP A 357 -4.39 9.78 9.85
C TRP A 357 -5.71 10.19 9.20
N VAL A 358 -6.59 10.86 9.97
CA VAL A 358 -7.86 11.42 9.50
C VAL A 358 -7.75 12.94 9.53
N ILE A 359 -8.10 13.60 8.43
CA ILE A 359 -8.17 15.05 8.33
C ILE A 359 -9.56 15.45 7.85
N ALA A 360 -10.17 16.46 8.49
CA ALA A 360 -11.50 16.94 8.13
C ALA A 360 -11.46 18.44 7.89
N GLY A 361 -12.01 18.90 6.77
CA GLY A 361 -11.99 20.32 6.42
C GLY A 361 -12.48 20.61 5.01
N THR A 362 -12.30 21.85 4.60
CA THR A 362 -12.52 22.29 3.20
C THR A 362 -11.38 21.77 2.31
N LYS A 363 -11.53 21.93 1.00
CA LYS A 363 -10.45 21.58 0.05
C LYS A 363 -9.17 22.35 0.33
N GLU A 364 -9.28 23.61 0.75
CA GLU A 364 -8.13 24.45 1.11
C GLU A 364 -7.45 23.91 2.38
N ASP A 365 -8.21 23.59 3.43
CA ASP A 365 -7.68 23.03 4.69
C ASP A 365 -6.93 21.71 4.45
N ILE A 366 -7.51 20.84 3.63
CA ILE A 366 -6.89 19.55 3.26
C ILE A 366 -5.61 19.82 2.45
N ALA A 367 -5.66 20.67 1.43
CA ALA A 367 -4.50 20.99 0.61
C ALA A 367 -3.38 21.67 1.42
N ASP A 368 -3.71 22.61 2.33
CA ASP A 368 -2.75 23.27 3.24
C ASP A 368 -2.02 22.23 4.10
N THR A 369 -2.77 21.28 4.63
CA THR A 369 -2.24 20.23 5.49
C THR A 369 -1.30 19.29 4.73
N LEU A 370 -1.70 18.81 3.54
CA LEU A 370 -0.87 17.97 2.69
C LEU A 370 0.39 18.70 2.22
N GLN A 371 0.27 19.99 1.86
CA GLN A 371 1.40 20.84 1.49
C GLN A 371 2.40 20.98 2.63
N ALA A 372 1.94 21.27 3.85
CA ALA A 372 2.80 21.42 5.02
C ALA A 372 3.62 20.17 5.31
N TRP A 373 3.02 18.98 5.18
CA TRP A 373 3.72 17.71 5.37
C TRP A 373 4.74 17.43 4.25
N PHE A 374 4.37 17.70 3.02
CA PHE A 374 5.24 17.52 1.86
C PHE A 374 6.45 18.46 1.90
N GLU A 375 6.23 19.77 2.09
CA GLU A 375 7.29 20.76 2.13
C GLU A 375 8.15 20.65 3.40
N GLY A 376 7.56 20.20 4.51
CA GLY A 376 8.23 20.02 5.79
C GLY A 376 9.11 18.77 5.89
N GLY A 377 9.16 17.93 4.84
CA GLY A 377 9.98 16.72 4.82
C GLY A 377 9.42 15.57 5.67
N ALA A 378 8.09 15.48 5.77
CA ALA A 378 7.39 14.39 6.45
C ALA A 378 6.81 13.33 5.47
N ALA A 379 6.75 13.67 4.17
CA ALA A 379 6.21 12.78 3.13
C ALA A 379 6.76 13.16 1.75
N ASP A 380 6.81 12.20 0.81
CA ASP A 380 7.02 12.44 -0.62
C ASP A 380 5.67 12.52 -1.37
N GLY A 381 4.59 12.26 -0.69
CA GLY A 381 3.22 12.25 -1.17
C GLY A 381 2.31 11.51 -0.20
N PHE A 382 1.14 11.05 -0.65
CA PHE A 382 0.16 10.44 0.24
C PHE A 382 -0.55 9.26 -0.41
N ASN A 383 -0.86 8.25 0.39
CA ASN A 383 -1.80 7.21 0.00
C ASN A 383 -3.19 7.59 0.55
N ILE A 384 -4.08 8.01 -0.34
CA ILE A 384 -5.42 8.48 0.02
C ILE A 384 -6.30 7.29 0.39
N LEU A 385 -6.99 7.39 1.51
CA LEU A 385 -7.92 6.39 2.02
C LEU A 385 -9.35 6.95 1.97
N PRO A 386 -10.06 6.91 0.84
CA PRO A 386 -11.43 7.42 0.78
C PRO A 386 -12.30 6.73 1.82
N ALA A 387 -13.06 7.51 2.59
CA ALA A 387 -13.92 6.96 3.65
C ALA A 387 -15.01 6.06 3.08
N TRP A 388 -15.54 6.41 1.89
CA TRP A 388 -16.44 5.58 1.07
C TRP A 388 -16.21 5.86 -0.42
N PHE A 389 -16.71 4.97 -1.27
CA PHE A 389 -16.72 5.12 -2.72
C PHE A 389 -18.17 5.14 -3.23
N PRO A 390 -18.48 5.88 -4.34
CA PRO A 390 -17.55 6.75 -5.06
C PRO A 390 -17.39 8.13 -4.43
N GLY A 391 -18.42 8.68 -3.75
CA GLY A 391 -18.59 10.10 -3.43
C GLY A 391 -17.44 10.76 -2.67
N ALA A 392 -16.86 10.10 -1.64
CA ALA A 392 -15.73 10.69 -0.93
C ALA A 392 -14.48 10.77 -1.83
N PHE A 393 -14.29 9.81 -2.73
CA PHE A 393 -13.17 9.82 -3.65
C PHE A 393 -13.37 10.79 -4.80
N ASP A 394 -14.57 10.84 -5.38
CA ASP A 394 -14.93 11.83 -6.40
C ASP A 394 -14.70 13.26 -5.88
N GLY A 395 -15.18 13.56 -4.66
CA GLY A 395 -15.01 14.89 -4.06
C GLY A 395 -13.53 15.25 -3.90
N PHE A 396 -12.68 14.31 -3.47
CA PHE A 396 -11.25 14.55 -3.38
C PHE A 396 -10.63 14.83 -4.75
N VAL A 397 -10.97 14.03 -5.75
CA VAL A 397 -10.43 14.16 -7.12
C VAL A 397 -10.94 15.43 -7.80
N ASP A 398 -12.19 15.83 -7.56
CA ASP A 398 -12.80 16.98 -8.24
C ASP A 398 -12.53 18.32 -7.56
N GLU A 399 -12.16 18.33 -6.27
CA GLU A 399 -11.97 19.57 -5.53
C GLU A 399 -10.55 19.74 -4.96
N VAL A 400 -10.00 18.70 -4.28
CA VAL A 400 -8.68 18.80 -3.65
C VAL A 400 -7.55 18.68 -4.66
N VAL A 401 -7.65 17.71 -5.59
CA VAL A 401 -6.62 17.52 -6.64
C VAL A 401 -6.43 18.79 -7.48
N PRO A 402 -7.47 19.47 -8.01
CA PRO A 402 -7.30 20.73 -8.72
C PRO A 402 -6.66 21.83 -7.88
N GLU A 403 -6.91 21.87 -6.59
CA GLU A 403 -6.27 22.85 -5.69
C GLU A 403 -4.76 22.55 -5.53
N LEU A 404 -4.38 21.28 -5.35
CA LEU A 404 -2.96 20.88 -5.35
C LEU A 404 -2.27 21.19 -6.68
N GLN A 405 -2.96 20.96 -7.80
CA GLN A 405 -2.47 21.29 -9.14
C GLN A 405 -2.33 22.81 -9.38
N ARG A 406 -3.26 23.61 -8.86
CA ARG A 406 -3.19 25.08 -8.90
C ARG A 406 -1.99 25.62 -8.14
N ARG A 407 -1.64 24.99 -7.02
CA ARG A 407 -0.44 25.31 -6.21
C ARG A 407 0.87 24.81 -6.83
N GLY A 408 0.82 24.03 -7.91
CA GLY A 408 2.01 23.42 -8.53
C GLY A 408 2.57 22.21 -7.77
N LEU A 409 1.85 21.72 -6.75
CA LEU A 409 2.27 20.63 -5.88
C LEU A 409 2.04 19.25 -6.49
N PHE A 410 1.11 19.15 -7.45
CA PHE A 410 0.76 17.87 -8.09
C PHE A 410 0.63 18.03 -9.61
N ARG A 411 0.84 16.93 -10.33
CA ARG A 411 0.81 16.90 -11.80
C ARG A 411 -0.59 17.17 -12.36
N LYS A 412 -0.65 17.85 -13.52
CA LYS A 412 -1.89 18.09 -14.27
C LYS A 412 -2.14 17.02 -15.35
N ARG A 413 -1.11 16.25 -15.71
CA ARG A 413 -1.15 15.16 -16.70
C ARG A 413 -0.03 14.19 -16.44
N TYR A 414 -0.20 12.97 -16.89
CA TYR A 414 0.90 12.01 -16.92
C TYR A 414 1.97 12.43 -17.93
N THR A 415 3.24 12.32 -17.55
CA THR A 415 4.41 12.68 -18.37
C THR A 415 5.28 11.47 -18.72
N ALA A 416 5.06 10.35 -18.04
CA ALA A 416 5.71 9.08 -18.27
C ALA A 416 4.68 8.00 -18.65
N THR A 417 5.15 6.85 -19.11
CA THR A 417 4.31 5.72 -19.52
C THR A 417 4.32 4.58 -18.52
N THR A 418 5.31 4.54 -17.62
CA THR A 418 5.46 3.49 -16.61
C THR A 418 5.24 4.05 -15.22
N LEU A 419 4.88 3.19 -14.26
CA LEU A 419 4.75 3.61 -12.86
C LEU A 419 6.08 4.12 -12.30
N ARG A 420 7.19 3.45 -12.63
CA ARG A 420 8.54 3.89 -12.24
C ARG A 420 8.82 5.31 -12.72
N GLY A 421 8.48 5.60 -13.98
CA GLY A 421 8.61 6.95 -14.54
C GLY A 421 7.68 7.97 -13.87
N HIS A 422 6.46 7.59 -13.47
CA HIS A 422 5.56 8.49 -12.72
C HIS A 422 6.14 8.86 -11.34
N LEU A 423 6.87 7.93 -10.72
CA LEU A 423 7.54 8.12 -9.43
C LEU A 423 8.91 8.83 -9.57
N GLY A 424 9.33 9.19 -10.79
CA GLY A 424 10.64 9.82 -11.03
C GLY A 424 11.83 8.91 -10.75
N LEU A 425 11.62 7.59 -10.75
CA LEU A 425 12.66 6.62 -10.47
C LEU A 425 13.35 6.14 -11.74
N ASP A 426 14.66 5.97 -11.69
CA ASP A 426 15.45 5.43 -12.78
C ASP A 426 15.14 3.96 -13.07
N MET A 427 15.37 3.53 -14.31
CA MET A 427 15.34 2.13 -14.70
C MET A 427 16.38 1.34 -13.89
N PRO A 428 16.01 0.28 -13.17
CA PRO A 428 16.95 -0.48 -12.37
C PRO A 428 17.94 -1.23 -13.25
N LYS A 429 19.23 -1.17 -12.88
CA LYS A 429 20.28 -1.93 -13.58
C LYS A 429 19.97 -3.42 -13.48
N ASN A 430 20.18 -4.13 -14.58
CA ASN A 430 20.15 -5.58 -14.57
C ASN A 430 21.39 -6.12 -13.87
N ARG A 431 21.22 -7.01 -12.89
CA ARG A 431 22.33 -7.56 -12.08
C ARG A 431 23.21 -8.56 -12.82
N PHE A 432 22.73 -9.10 -13.96
CA PHE A 432 23.44 -10.14 -14.71
C PHE A 432 24.08 -9.67 -16.01
N PHE A 433 23.73 -8.46 -16.46
CA PHE A 433 24.13 -7.91 -17.74
C PHE A 433 24.61 -6.46 -17.65
#